data_2011241443e93bac43f355c24fe8d2d0
#
_entry.id   2011241443e93bac43f355c24fe8d2d0
#
_cell.length_a   1.000
_cell.length_b   1.000
_cell.length_c   1.000
_cell.angle_alpha   90.00
_cell.angle_beta   90.00
_cell.angle_gamma   90.00
#
_symmetry.space_group_name_H-M   'P 1'
#
loop_
_entity.id
_entity.type
_entity.pdbx_description
1 polymer ?
#
loop_
_entity_poly.entity_id
_entity_poly.type
_entity_poly.pdbx_seq_one_letter_code
_entity_poly.pdbx_strand_id
1 'polypeptide(L)'
;MNTLVHQIVVPASHPSLAGHFQGQSIVPAVVLLDAVLAAVRTREAFVLQSIPAAKFLQPVLPEERIELRIQFTAMEAAKLRASFQGLRADSVVFEGSFVVSVPGSAQ
;
A
#
# COMPACT_ATOMS: atom_id res chain seq x y z
N MET A 1 -15.66 0.91 12.28
CA MET A 1 -15.50 0.72 10.84
C MET A 1 -14.08 0.35 10.52
N ASN A 2 -13.94 -0.42 9.50
CA ASN A 2 -12.67 -1.04 9.16
C ASN A 2 -12.01 -0.33 7.98
N THR A 3 -11.86 0.98 8.12
CA THR A 3 -11.25 1.80 7.09
C THR A 3 -10.07 2.56 7.68
N LEU A 4 -8.99 2.61 6.93
CA LEU A 4 -7.81 3.38 7.31
C LEU A 4 -7.51 4.35 6.19
N VAL A 5 -7.30 5.61 6.56
CA VAL A 5 -6.86 6.65 5.62
C VAL A 5 -5.48 7.10 6.07
N HIS A 6 -4.55 7.13 5.14
CA HIS A 6 -3.16 7.39 5.47
C HIS A 6 -2.53 8.12 4.29
N GLN A 7 -1.62 9.06 4.55
CA GLN A 7 -0.91 9.72 3.46
C GLN A 7 0.49 9.17 3.34
N ILE A 8 0.91 8.95 2.10
CA ILE A 8 2.27 8.51 1.86
C ILE A 8 2.97 9.48 0.91
N VAL A 9 4.27 9.63 1.14
CA VAL A 9 5.17 10.36 0.28
C VAL A 9 6.45 9.54 0.20
N VAL A 10 6.88 9.21 -1.01
CA VAL A 10 8.15 8.52 -1.18
C VAL A 10 9.20 9.61 -1.47
N PRO A 11 10.17 9.80 -0.58
CA PRO A 11 11.14 10.86 -0.78
C PRO A 11 12.05 10.57 -1.97
N ALA A 12 12.53 11.63 -2.61
CA ALA A 12 13.44 11.48 -3.74
C ALA A 12 14.75 10.80 -3.31
N SER A 13 15.05 10.83 -2.02
CA SER A 13 16.25 10.18 -1.48
C SER A 13 16.06 8.70 -1.18
N HIS A 14 14.88 8.13 -1.47
CA HIS A 14 14.63 6.73 -1.18
C HIS A 14 15.67 5.86 -1.88
N PRO A 15 16.26 4.88 -1.16
CA PRO A 15 17.35 4.08 -1.74
C PRO A 15 17.01 3.38 -3.05
N SER A 16 15.76 2.97 -3.23
CA SER A 16 15.37 2.26 -4.45
C SER A 16 15.36 3.16 -5.68
N LEU A 17 15.44 4.48 -5.49
CA LEU A 17 15.48 5.43 -6.60
C LEU A 17 16.91 5.79 -7.01
N ALA A 18 17.88 5.44 -6.19
CA ALA A 18 19.28 5.77 -6.46
C ALA A 18 19.78 5.02 -7.69
N GLY A 19 20.46 5.73 -8.57
CA GLY A 19 21.04 5.11 -9.74
C GLY A 19 20.09 4.80 -10.88
N HIS A 20 18.81 5.09 -10.69
CA HIS A 20 17.83 4.92 -11.76
C HIS A 20 17.64 6.25 -12.45
N PHE A 21 17.35 6.21 -13.68
CA PHE A 21 16.99 7.32 -14.56
C PHE A 21 17.36 8.71 -14.09
N GLN A 22 18.13 9.38 -14.89
CA GLN A 22 18.42 10.78 -14.64
C GLN A 22 17.25 11.61 -15.05
N GLY A 23 16.82 12.51 -14.19
CA GLY A 23 15.83 13.51 -14.50
C GLY A 23 14.39 13.10 -14.24
N GLN A 24 14.07 11.85 -14.36
CA GLN A 24 12.70 11.38 -14.09
C GLN A 24 12.73 10.04 -13.42
N SER A 25 12.43 10.05 -12.14
CA SER A 25 12.28 8.81 -11.41
C SER A 25 10.81 8.53 -11.21
N ILE A 26 10.43 7.30 -11.43
CA ILE A 26 9.08 6.83 -11.11
C ILE A 26 9.24 5.90 -9.93
N VAL A 27 8.37 6.04 -8.95
CA VAL A 27 8.41 5.18 -7.77
C VAL A 27 8.06 3.76 -8.21
N PRO A 28 8.94 2.78 -7.98
CA PRO A 28 8.64 1.40 -8.36
C PRO A 28 7.43 0.85 -7.62
N ALA A 29 6.71 -0.05 -8.27
CA ALA A 29 5.51 -0.65 -7.71
C ALA A 29 5.79 -1.30 -6.35
N VAL A 30 6.93 -1.97 -6.20
CA VAL A 30 7.25 -2.65 -4.95
C VAL A 30 7.38 -1.67 -3.79
N VAL A 31 7.85 -0.45 -4.06
CA VAL A 31 7.96 0.58 -3.02
C VAL A 31 6.59 1.04 -2.59
N LEU A 32 5.66 1.18 -3.56
CA LEU A 32 4.28 1.56 -3.23
C LEU A 32 3.60 0.47 -2.43
N LEU A 33 3.78 -0.79 -2.80
CA LEU A 33 3.20 -1.90 -2.04
C LEU A 33 3.76 -1.96 -0.62
N ASP A 34 5.05 -1.72 -0.47
CA ASP A 34 5.68 -1.65 0.85
C ASP A 34 5.07 -0.54 1.69
N ALA A 35 4.79 0.60 1.07
CA ALA A 35 4.19 1.72 1.78
C ALA A 35 2.77 1.37 2.27
N VAL A 36 2.02 0.63 1.45
CA VAL A 36 0.68 0.19 1.85
C VAL A 36 0.80 -0.79 3.03
N LEU A 37 1.72 -1.74 2.95
CA LEU A 37 1.92 -2.69 4.04
C LEU A 37 2.34 -1.98 5.32
N ALA A 38 3.21 -0.98 5.21
CA ALA A 38 3.63 -0.20 6.37
C ALA A 38 2.43 0.52 7.01
N ALA A 39 1.53 1.06 6.18
CA ALA A 39 0.34 1.71 6.69
C ALA A 39 -0.57 0.72 7.42
N VAL A 40 -0.73 -0.49 6.88
CA VAL A 40 -1.52 -1.51 7.55
C VAL A 40 -0.91 -1.87 8.90
N ARG A 41 0.42 -1.94 8.97
CA ARG A 41 1.11 -2.27 10.21
C ARG A 41 0.93 -1.22 11.31
N THR A 42 0.60 0.02 10.96
CA THR A 42 0.29 1.00 11.99
C THR A 42 -0.96 0.65 12.76
N ARG A 43 -1.81 -0.19 12.19
CA ARG A 43 -3.08 -0.56 12.77
C ARG A 43 -3.07 -1.94 13.37
N GLU A 44 -2.34 -2.86 12.75
CA GLU A 44 -2.49 -4.26 13.06
C GLU A 44 -1.21 -5.02 12.74
N ALA A 45 -0.73 -5.82 13.67
CA ALA A 45 0.35 -6.75 13.37
C ALA A 45 -0.20 -7.87 12.50
N PHE A 46 0.55 -8.28 11.47
CA PHE A 46 0.05 -9.28 10.55
C PHE A 46 1.17 -10.02 9.84
N VAL A 47 0.80 -11.12 9.21
CA VAL A 47 1.66 -11.84 8.29
C VAL A 47 1.00 -11.80 6.92
N LEU A 48 1.73 -11.32 5.92
CA LEU A 48 1.20 -11.26 4.56
C LEU A 48 1.05 -12.67 3.99
N GLN A 49 -0.13 -12.98 3.49
CA GLN A 49 -0.42 -14.28 2.91
C GLN A 49 -0.36 -14.25 1.39
N SER A 50 -0.99 -13.25 0.78
CA SER A 50 -1.03 -13.17 -0.67
C SER A 50 -1.39 -11.76 -1.11
N ILE A 51 -1.17 -11.50 -2.41
CA ILE A 51 -1.55 -10.25 -3.04
C ILE A 51 -2.44 -10.62 -4.23
N PRO A 52 -3.76 -10.77 -4.00
CA PRO A 52 -4.65 -11.20 -5.07
C PRO A 52 -4.71 -10.25 -6.26
N ALA A 53 -4.53 -8.97 -6.02
CA ALA A 53 -4.62 -7.98 -7.09
C ALA A 53 -3.74 -6.78 -6.79
N ALA A 54 -3.14 -6.24 -7.83
CA ALA A 54 -2.41 -4.98 -7.76
C ALA A 54 -2.39 -4.39 -9.16
N LYS A 55 -2.91 -3.18 -9.29
CA LYS A 55 -2.93 -2.45 -10.56
C LYS A 55 -2.33 -1.08 -10.36
N PHE A 56 -1.44 -0.71 -11.27
CA PHE A 56 -0.79 0.59 -11.23
C PHE A 56 -1.26 1.34 -12.48
N LEU A 57 -2.16 2.29 -12.27
CA LEU A 57 -2.87 2.95 -13.37
C LEU A 57 -2.12 4.15 -13.90
N GLN A 58 -1.38 4.84 -13.03
CA GLN A 58 -0.59 6.01 -13.40
C GLN A 58 0.70 6.00 -12.61
N PRO A 59 1.76 6.57 -13.17
CA PRO A 59 3.02 6.64 -12.43
C PRO A 59 2.89 7.56 -11.22
N VAL A 60 3.58 7.18 -10.15
CA VAL A 60 3.73 8.00 -8.96
C VAL A 60 5.17 8.49 -8.94
N LEU A 61 5.33 9.78 -8.75
CA LEU A 61 6.65 10.41 -8.72
C LEU A 61 7.09 10.61 -7.28
N PRO A 62 8.41 10.71 -7.06
CA PRO A 62 8.90 11.03 -5.73
C PRO A 62 8.34 12.35 -5.26
N GLU A 63 8.16 12.48 -3.95
CA GLU A 63 7.67 13.68 -3.28
C GLU A 63 6.20 13.99 -3.54
N GLU A 64 5.50 13.20 -4.34
CA GLU A 64 4.07 13.38 -4.50
C GLU A 64 3.32 12.86 -3.29
N ARG A 65 2.25 13.54 -2.94
CA ARG A 65 1.39 13.10 -1.86
C ARG A 65 0.31 12.19 -2.41
N ILE A 66 0.24 10.99 -1.85
CA ILE A 66 -0.75 10.01 -2.25
C ILE A 66 -1.59 9.70 -1.02
N GLU A 67 -2.90 9.80 -1.17
CA GLU A 67 -3.81 9.41 -0.10
C GLU A 67 -4.10 7.92 -0.25
N LEU A 68 -3.76 7.16 0.76
CA LEU A 68 -4.11 5.74 0.82
C LEU A 68 -5.44 5.58 1.50
N ARG A 69 -6.33 4.83 0.90
CA ARG A 69 -7.58 4.39 1.52
C ARG A 69 -7.57 2.88 1.54
N ILE A 70 -7.68 2.33 2.73
CA ILE A 70 -7.62 0.88 2.92
C ILE A 70 -8.87 0.44 3.66
N GLN A 71 -9.56 -0.52 3.09
CA GLN A 71 -10.76 -1.08 3.69
C GLN A 71 -10.48 -2.53 4.07
N PHE A 72 -10.78 -2.88 5.31
CA PHE A 72 -10.54 -4.22 5.83
C PHE A 72 -11.83 -5.01 5.84
N THR A 73 -11.76 -6.25 5.39
CA THR A 73 -12.89 -7.17 5.39
C THR A 73 -12.45 -8.47 6.06
N ALA A 74 -13.20 -8.90 7.07
CA ALA A 74 -12.88 -10.15 7.76
C ALA A 74 -13.08 -11.33 6.83
N MET A 75 -12.18 -12.30 6.96
CA MET A 75 -12.24 -13.55 6.23
C MET A 75 -12.15 -14.69 7.23
N GLU A 76 -12.32 -15.90 6.74
CA GLU A 76 -12.20 -17.08 7.59
C GLU A 76 -10.76 -17.28 8.05
N ALA A 77 -10.60 -18.04 9.11
CA ALA A 77 -9.28 -18.48 9.60
C ALA A 77 -8.39 -17.30 10.03
N ALA A 78 -8.98 -16.33 10.72
CA ALA A 78 -8.26 -15.17 11.25
C ALA A 78 -7.52 -14.39 10.17
N LYS A 79 -8.10 -14.32 8.99
CA LYS A 79 -7.54 -13.56 7.90
C LYS A 79 -8.35 -12.31 7.65
N LEU A 80 -7.69 -11.31 7.10
CA LEU A 80 -8.32 -10.07 6.65
C LEU A 80 -7.93 -9.81 5.22
N ARG A 81 -8.87 -9.26 4.46
CA ARG A 81 -8.56 -8.69 3.16
C ARG A 81 -8.43 -7.19 3.34
N ALA A 82 -7.30 -6.66 2.94
CA ALA A 82 -7.05 -5.22 2.95
C ALA A 82 -7.13 -4.74 1.51
N SER A 83 -8.22 -4.09 1.16
CA SER A 83 -8.41 -3.54 -0.18
C SER A 83 -7.94 -2.09 -0.15
N PHE A 84 -7.06 -1.74 -1.07
CA PHE A 84 -6.42 -0.43 -1.00
C PHE A 84 -6.56 0.34 -2.31
N GLN A 85 -6.57 1.66 -2.19
CA GLN A 85 -6.49 2.59 -3.31
C GLN A 85 -5.51 3.68 -2.95
N GLY A 86 -4.69 4.07 -3.91
CA GLY A 86 -3.86 5.26 -3.78
C GLY A 86 -4.43 6.34 -4.68
N LEU A 87 -4.66 7.52 -4.13
CA LEU A 87 -5.28 8.62 -4.86
C LEU A 87 -4.36 9.82 -4.88
N ARG A 88 -4.27 10.43 -6.05
CA ARG A 88 -3.63 11.72 -6.22
C ARG A 88 -4.71 12.69 -6.64
N ALA A 89 -5.04 13.65 -5.76
CA ALA A 89 -6.08 14.64 -6.04
C ALA A 89 -7.37 13.98 -6.55
N ASP A 90 -7.84 12.98 -5.82
CA ASP A 90 -9.09 12.26 -6.12
C ASP A 90 -9.02 11.30 -7.32
N SER A 91 -7.88 11.20 -7.97
CA SER A 91 -7.71 10.22 -9.06
C SER A 91 -7.01 8.98 -8.54
N VAL A 92 -7.57 7.82 -8.79
CA VAL A 92 -6.95 6.56 -8.39
C VAL A 92 -5.73 6.33 -9.27
N VAL A 93 -4.56 6.22 -8.65
CA VAL A 93 -3.31 5.98 -9.37
C VAL A 93 -2.85 4.54 -9.21
N PHE A 94 -3.26 3.86 -8.14
CA PHE A 94 -3.06 2.42 -8.02
C PHE A 94 -4.13 1.85 -7.09
N GLU A 95 -4.33 0.55 -7.20
CA GLU A 95 -5.31 -0.14 -6.35
C GLU A 95 -5.01 -1.61 -6.30
N GLY A 96 -5.55 -2.29 -5.31
CA GLY A 96 -5.34 -3.71 -5.18
C GLY A 96 -5.84 -4.23 -3.85
N SER A 97 -5.35 -5.42 -3.49
CA SER A 97 -5.71 -6.01 -2.21
C SER A 97 -4.60 -6.93 -1.71
N PHE A 98 -4.51 -7.03 -0.39
CA PHE A 98 -3.69 -7.99 0.31
C PHE A 98 -4.58 -8.92 1.11
N VAL A 99 -4.15 -10.15 1.28
CA VAL A 99 -4.72 -11.04 2.28
C VAL A 99 -3.65 -11.22 3.35
N VAL A 100 -4.03 -10.96 4.58
CA VAL A 100 -3.11 -11.04 5.73
C VAL A 100 -3.73 -11.90 6.81
N SER A 101 -2.88 -12.53 7.61
CA SER A 101 -3.35 -13.23 8.80
C SER A 101 -2.95 -12.42 10.02
N VAL A 102 -3.83 -12.42 11.02
CA VAL A 102 -3.65 -11.62 12.22
C VAL A 102 -3.26 -12.55 13.35
N PRO A 103 -2.01 -12.49 13.84
CA PRO A 103 -1.57 -13.40 14.90
C PRO A 103 -2.38 -13.18 16.17
N GLY A 104 -2.68 -14.28 16.86
CA GLY A 104 -3.33 -14.24 18.14
C GLY A 104 -4.82 -13.99 18.12
N SER A 105 -5.42 -13.78 16.95
CA SER A 105 -6.84 -13.48 16.88
C SER A 105 -7.70 -14.73 16.71
N ALA A 106 -7.09 -15.88 16.50
CA ALA A 106 -7.80 -17.13 16.25
C ALA A 106 -7.91 -17.96 17.51
N GLN A 107 -8.24 -17.37 18.60
CA GLN A 107 -8.30 -18.07 19.88
C GLN A 107 -9.68 -18.66 20.14
#